data_3ec502adc72bff9ac7df31c473852413
#
_entry.id   3ec502adc72bff9ac7df31c473852413
#
_cell.length_a   1.000
_cell.length_b   1.000
_cell.length_c   1.000
_cell.angle_alpha   90.00
_cell.angle_beta   90.00
_cell.angle_gamma   90.00
#
_symmetry.space_group_name_H-M   'P 1'
#
loop_
_entity.id
_entity.type
_entity.pdbx_description
1 polymer ?
#
loop_
_entity_poly.entity_id
_entity_poly.type
_entity_poly.pdbx_seq_one_letter_code
_entity_poly.pdbx_strand_id
1 'polypeptide(L)'
;MKKAGAATAPAFFLVPASIYRMAADFRSKNPGYTAPMDEHGNSSHHIRSRALAALREAFLRQRPGVQLDGRGYATNAGDTLLPLVSPGDFEADLSAGDGRELQTKFKAVHSSSGLCVNCFSPFRRSISSLSLPAGGPFGRLQFERKCPTGLRGGRAPNLDVLLDGLESVVGIESKLTEHLGKHRAGFSPAYAEQIRDTRRQNGYFQEMQRLQEEPDHYLWLDAAQLIKHAFGLEHTYSGRPVTLLYLFWEPANPATSPVFAAHRTETARFAERVQGSSPGFAAMSYPELWTFWRQTAPLWLSEHLDTLEARYLVQI
;
A
#
# COMPACT_ATOMS: atom_id res chain seq x y z
N MET A 1 -0.41 -4.45 51.52
CA MET A 1 -0.37 -5.47 50.45
C MET A 1 -1.30 -4.99 49.33
N LYS A 2 -0.79 -4.41 48.26
CA LYS A 2 -1.56 -4.00 47.06
C LYS A 2 -1.33 -5.08 46.00
N LYS A 3 -2.40 -5.73 45.56
CA LYS A 3 -2.37 -6.71 44.47
C LYS A 3 -2.09 -5.96 43.15
N ALA A 4 -1.03 -6.35 42.45
CA ALA A 4 -0.77 -5.93 41.10
C ALA A 4 -1.81 -6.59 40.19
N GLY A 5 -2.59 -5.76 39.46
CA GLY A 5 -3.48 -6.22 38.41
C GLY A 5 -2.66 -6.67 37.20
N ALA A 6 -2.88 -7.88 36.75
CA ALA A 6 -2.32 -8.41 35.53
C ALA A 6 -2.92 -7.63 34.35
N ALA A 7 -2.06 -6.96 33.57
CA ALA A 7 -2.45 -6.37 32.29
C ALA A 7 -2.75 -7.50 31.30
N THR A 8 -4.00 -7.61 30.90
CA THR A 8 -4.43 -8.49 29.79
C THR A 8 -3.80 -7.98 28.50
N ALA A 9 -3.04 -8.83 27.84
CA ALA A 9 -2.51 -8.57 26.51
C ALA A 9 -3.67 -8.27 25.54
N PRO A 10 -3.50 -7.31 24.59
CA PRO A 10 -4.54 -6.99 23.63
C PRO A 10 -4.80 -8.21 22.72
N ALA A 11 -6.07 -8.49 22.50
CA ALA A 11 -6.52 -9.54 21.61
C ALA A 11 -5.95 -9.28 20.21
N PHE A 12 -5.15 -10.20 19.70
CA PHE A 12 -4.67 -10.20 18.33
C PHE A 12 -5.88 -10.30 17.40
N PHE A 13 -6.18 -9.25 16.67
CA PHE A 13 -7.11 -9.31 15.56
C PHE A 13 -6.47 -10.12 14.44
N LEU A 14 -6.86 -11.38 14.37
CA LEU A 14 -6.60 -12.23 13.21
C LEU A 14 -7.26 -11.57 11.99
N VAL A 15 -6.46 -11.24 10.97
CA VAL A 15 -6.94 -10.96 9.62
C VAL A 15 -7.93 -12.07 9.25
N PRO A 16 -9.13 -11.75 8.73
CA PRO A 16 -10.14 -12.77 8.48
C PRO A 16 -9.57 -13.93 7.67
N ALA A 17 -9.77 -15.15 8.16
CA ALA A 17 -9.27 -16.39 7.55
C ALA A 17 -9.71 -16.59 6.09
N SER A 18 -10.64 -15.78 5.58
CA SER A 18 -11.08 -15.74 4.19
C SER A 18 -9.95 -15.33 3.22
N ILE A 19 -9.02 -14.45 3.63
CA ILE A 19 -7.88 -14.04 2.79
C ILE A 19 -6.88 -15.20 2.65
N TYR A 20 -6.65 -15.97 3.73
CA TYR A 20 -5.77 -17.14 3.68
C TYR A 20 -6.41 -18.36 3.00
N ARG A 21 -7.74 -18.52 3.03
CA ARG A 21 -8.44 -19.63 2.37
C ARG A 21 -8.33 -19.59 0.85
N MET A 22 -8.32 -18.43 0.21
CA MET A 22 -8.17 -18.32 -1.25
C MET A 22 -6.81 -18.80 -1.76
N ALA A 23 -5.73 -18.54 -1.05
CA ALA A 23 -4.39 -19.01 -1.42
C ALA A 23 -4.22 -20.53 -1.18
N ALA A 24 -4.82 -21.07 -0.12
CA ALA A 24 -4.81 -22.51 0.19
C ALA A 24 -5.66 -23.30 -0.78
N ASP A 25 -6.82 -22.77 -1.20
CA ASP A 25 -7.74 -23.41 -2.13
C ASP A 25 -7.17 -23.50 -3.55
N PHE A 26 -6.33 -22.56 -3.96
CA PHE A 26 -5.64 -22.61 -5.26
C PHE A 26 -4.59 -23.73 -5.31
N ARG A 27 -3.84 -23.98 -4.23
CA ARG A 27 -2.86 -25.08 -4.16
C ARG A 27 -3.53 -26.45 -4.14
N SER A 28 -4.67 -26.59 -3.46
CA SER A 28 -5.38 -27.87 -3.39
C SER A 28 -6.00 -28.28 -4.74
N LYS A 29 -6.30 -27.30 -5.59
CA LYS A 29 -6.93 -27.53 -6.91
C LYS A 29 -5.90 -27.70 -8.06
N ASN A 30 -4.61 -27.39 -7.81
CA ASN A 30 -3.55 -27.47 -8.83
C ASN A 30 -2.25 -28.08 -8.27
N PRO A 31 -2.22 -29.37 -7.92
CA PRO A 31 -1.05 -30.02 -7.30
C PRO A 31 0.19 -30.18 -8.21
N GLY A 32 0.11 -29.77 -9.47
CA GLY A 32 1.18 -29.89 -10.47
C GLY A 32 1.69 -28.55 -11.03
N TYR A 33 1.33 -27.41 -10.43
CA TYR A 33 1.78 -26.12 -10.94
C TYR A 33 3.25 -25.86 -10.60
N THR A 34 4.13 -26.17 -11.54
CA THR A 34 5.49 -25.63 -11.61
C THR A 34 5.42 -24.34 -12.42
N ALA A 35 5.85 -23.22 -11.83
CA ALA A 35 5.90 -21.95 -12.54
C ALA A 35 6.73 -22.11 -13.82
N PRO A 36 6.22 -21.69 -15.00
CA PRO A 36 6.99 -21.78 -16.24
C PRO A 36 8.22 -20.88 -16.14
N MET A 37 9.38 -21.45 -16.43
CA MET A 37 10.65 -20.73 -16.50
C MET A 37 10.73 -19.91 -17.79
N ASP A 38 11.07 -18.63 -17.62
CA ASP A 38 11.72 -17.72 -18.58
C ASP A 38 11.11 -17.36 -19.96
N GLU A 39 9.81 -17.06 -20.02
CA GLU A 39 9.31 -16.13 -21.05
C GLU A 39 8.83 -14.76 -20.46
N HIS A 40 9.20 -14.45 -19.23
CA HIS A 40 8.51 -13.46 -18.38
C HIS A 40 8.91 -11.99 -18.59
N GLY A 41 10.00 -11.69 -19.28
CA GLY A 41 10.41 -10.30 -19.57
C GLY A 41 9.40 -9.57 -20.48
N ASN A 42 8.82 -10.28 -21.43
CA ASN A 42 7.86 -9.72 -22.38
C ASN A 42 6.43 -9.63 -21.79
N SER A 43 6.09 -10.52 -20.87
CA SER A 43 4.76 -10.61 -20.24
C SER A 43 4.49 -9.46 -19.28
N SER A 44 5.46 -9.03 -18.45
CA SER A 44 5.25 -7.95 -17.47
C SER A 44 5.10 -6.58 -18.11
N HIS A 45 5.89 -6.28 -19.15
CA HIS A 45 5.72 -5.06 -19.93
C HIS A 45 4.35 -5.01 -20.61
N HIS A 46 3.87 -6.13 -21.11
CA HIS A 46 2.57 -6.23 -21.76
C HIS A 46 1.43 -6.01 -20.77
N ILE A 47 1.44 -6.62 -19.57
CA ILE A 47 0.37 -6.46 -18.59
C ILE A 47 0.30 -5.04 -18.04
N ARG A 48 1.46 -4.44 -17.75
CA ARG A 48 1.51 -3.04 -17.31
C ARG A 48 0.98 -2.09 -18.38
N SER A 49 1.34 -2.28 -19.64
CA SER A 49 0.85 -1.48 -20.77
C SER A 49 -0.67 -1.59 -20.90
N ARG A 50 -1.24 -2.80 -20.75
CA ARG A 50 -2.69 -3.01 -20.75
C ARG A 50 -3.37 -2.27 -19.59
N ALA A 51 -2.82 -2.36 -18.39
CA ALA A 51 -3.32 -1.64 -17.22
C ALA A 51 -3.32 -0.11 -17.44
N LEU A 52 -2.21 0.44 -17.97
CA LEU A 52 -2.11 1.86 -18.28
C LEU A 52 -3.14 2.29 -19.34
N ALA A 53 -3.35 1.50 -20.38
CA ALA A 53 -4.34 1.77 -21.42
C ALA A 53 -5.76 1.78 -20.85
N ALA A 54 -6.11 0.77 -20.05
CA ALA A 54 -7.44 0.64 -19.44
C ALA A 54 -7.73 1.78 -18.43
N LEU A 55 -6.76 2.13 -17.60
CA LEU A 55 -6.87 3.27 -16.67
C LEU A 55 -7.03 4.61 -17.41
N ARG A 56 -6.28 4.80 -18.50
CA ARG A 56 -6.41 5.98 -19.36
C ARG A 56 -7.81 6.07 -19.97
N GLU A 57 -8.32 4.98 -20.48
CA GLU A 57 -9.65 4.92 -21.08
C GLU A 57 -10.74 5.23 -20.05
N ALA A 58 -10.68 4.61 -18.86
CA ALA A 58 -11.61 4.88 -17.78
C ALA A 58 -11.57 6.34 -17.33
N PHE A 59 -10.37 6.92 -17.26
CA PHE A 59 -10.21 8.35 -16.98
C PHE A 59 -10.91 9.22 -18.02
N LEU A 60 -10.68 8.99 -19.31
CA LEU A 60 -11.26 9.80 -20.39
C LEU A 60 -12.78 9.64 -20.47
N ARG A 61 -13.34 8.49 -20.12
CA ARG A 61 -14.80 8.32 -20.00
C ARG A 61 -15.40 9.21 -18.91
N GLN A 62 -14.72 9.38 -17.77
CA GLN A 62 -15.19 10.25 -16.69
C GLN A 62 -14.89 11.73 -16.93
N ARG A 63 -13.85 12.04 -17.69
CA ARG A 63 -13.32 13.39 -17.94
C ARG A 63 -13.06 13.63 -19.43
N PRO A 64 -14.10 13.58 -20.29
CA PRO A 64 -13.92 13.59 -21.75
C PRO A 64 -13.28 14.88 -22.29
N GLY A 65 -13.34 15.99 -21.51
CA GLY A 65 -12.74 17.27 -21.90
C GLY A 65 -11.26 17.43 -21.51
N VAL A 66 -10.66 16.47 -20.74
CA VAL A 66 -9.27 16.57 -20.31
C VAL A 66 -8.36 15.97 -21.37
N GLN A 67 -7.33 16.74 -21.76
CA GLN A 67 -6.29 16.25 -22.66
C GLN A 67 -5.16 15.59 -21.85
N LEU A 68 -4.70 14.44 -22.35
CA LEU A 68 -3.56 13.72 -21.80
C LEU A 68 -2.42 13.68 -22.82
N ASP A 69 -1.20 13.82 -22.34
CA ASP A 69 -0.02 13.59 -23.17
C ASP A 69 0.13 12.11 -23.59
N GLY A 70 1.14 11.80 -24.41
CA GLY A 70 1.42 10.44 -24.88
C GLY A 70 1.71 9.43 -23.77
N ARG A 71 2.09 9.88 -22.57
CA ARG A 71 2.38 9.06 -21.41
C ARG A 71 1.20 8.97 -20.42
N GLY A 72 0.08 9.64 -20.69
CA GLY A 72 -1.11 9.64 -19.84
C GLY A 72 -1.07 10.67 -18.71
N TYR A 73 -0.36 11.78 -18.89
CA TYR A 73 -0.31 12.87 -17.92
C TYR A 73 -1.29 13.98 -18.33
N ALA A 74 -2.09 14.44 -17.37
CA ALA A 74 -2.90 15.64 -17.51
C ALA A 74 -2.03 16.91 -17.41
N THR A 75 -2.54 18.02 -17.91
CA THR A 75 -1.86 19.32 -17.82
C THR A 75 -1.78 19.77 -16.36
N ASN A 76 -2.87 19.67 -15.61
CA ASN A 76 -2.96 20.11 -14.22
C ASN A 76 -3.25 18.93 -13.28
N ALA A 77 -2.73 18.96 -12.06
CA ALA A 77 -3.02 17.97 -11.02
C ALA A 77 -4.52 17.91 -10.68
N GLY A 78 -5.21 19.06 -10.68
CA GLY A 78 -6.65 19.15 -10.43
C GLY A 78 -7.51 18.38 -11.43
N ASP A 79 -7.02 18.17 -12.65
CA ASP A 79 -7.75 17.43 -13.69
C ASP A 79 -7.88 15.93 -13.33
N THR A 80 -6.98 15.40 -12.50
CA THR A 80 -6.96 13.98 -12.08
C THR A 80 -7.81 13.70 -10.84
N LEU A 81 -8.31 14.73 -10.17
CA LEU A 81 -9.09 14.59 -8.94
C LEU A 81 -10.52 14.11 -9.21
N LEU A 82 -11.06 13.32 -8.28
CA LEU A 82 -12.46 12.94 -8.26
C LEU A 82 -13.34 14.06 -7.65
N PRO A 83 -14.66 14.07 -7.87
CA PRO A 83 -15.52 15.21 -7.52
C PRO A 83 -15.48 15.63 -6.04
N LEU A 84 -15.33 14.67 -5.10
CA LEU A 84 -15.28 14.97 -3.66
C LEU A 84 -13.88 15.33 -3.15
N VAL A 85 -12.86 15.31 -4.02
CA VAL A 85 -11.47 15.60 -3.64
C VAL A 85 -11.15 17.06 -3.86
N SER A 86 -10.73 17.74 -2.80
CA SER A 86 -10.35 19.15 -2.85
C SER A 86 -8.83 19.30 -2.68
N PRO A 87 -8.17 20.17 -3.46
CA PRO A 87 -6.74 20.46 -3.29
C PRO A 87 -6.36 20.84 -1.85
N GLY A 88 -7.20 21.62 -1.17
CA GLY A 88 -6.98 22.00 0.24
C GLY A 88 -6.91 20.82 1.22
N ASP A 89 -7.40 19.64 0.82
CA ASP A 89 -7.38 18.45 1.68
C ASP A 89 -6.02 17.72 1.66
N PHE A 90 -5.08 18.03 0.74
CA PHE A 90 -3.85 17.26 0.59
C PHE A 90 -2.61 18.04 0.12
N GLU A 91 -2.76 19.19 -0.57
CA GLU A 91 -1.63 19.89 -1.19
C GLU A 91 -0.55 20.31 -0.20
N ALA A 92 -0.94 20.73 1.01
CA ALA A 92 0.01 21.12 2.05
C ALA A 92 0.91 19.95 2.47
N ASP A 93 0.34 18.75 2.58
CA ASP A 93 1.10 17.56 2.97
C ASP A 93 2.05 17.11 1.85
N LEU A 94 1.55 17.03 0.60
CA LEU A 94 2.38 16.65 -0.55
C LEU A 94 3.51 17.67 -0.80
N SER A 95 3.26 18.94 -0.55
CA SER A 95 4.27 20.00 -0.67
C SER A 95 5.33 19.94 0.42
N ALA A 96 4.99 19.46 1.62
CA ALA A 96 5.93 19.24 2.72
C ALA A 96 6.75 17.97 2.57
N GLY A 97 6.36 17.06 1.67
CA GLY A 97 7.12 15.87 1.27
C GLY A 97 8.43 16.21 0.58
N ASP A 98 9.15 15.22 0.03
CA ASP A 98 10.41 15.45 -0.71
C ASP A 98 10.17 16.03 -2.11
N GLY A 99 8.91 16.40 -2.42
CA GLY A 99 8.60 16.43 -3.68
C GLY A 99 7.95 17.40 -4.50
N ARG A 100 8.31 17.23 -5.65
CA ARG A 100 7.67 17.75 -6.85
C ARG A 100 6.55 16.81 -7.31
N GLU A 101 5.98 15.97 -6.42
CA GLU A 101 4.95 14.96 -6.75
C GLU A 101 3.78 15.62 -7.52
N LEU A 102 3.21 16.69 -6.97
CA LEU A 102 2.12 17.46 -7.59
C LEU A 102 2.46 17.99 -8.99
N GLN A 103 3.74 18.35 -9.18
CA GLN A 103 4.20 18.94 -10.43
C GLN A 103 4.57 17.88 -11.48
N THR A 104 4.77 16.64 -11.05
CA THR A 104 5.27 15.55 -11.88
C THR A 104 4.33 14.35 -11.90
N LYS A 105 4.61 13.33 -11.12
CA LYS A 105 3.96 12.02 -11.16
C LYS A 105 2.48 12.04 -10.79
N PHE A 106 2.05 12.95 -9.93
CA PHE A 106 0.65 13.07 -9.51
C PHE A 106 -0.30 13.28 -10.69
N LYS A 107 0.15 13.97 -11.73
CA LYS A 107 -0.65 14.27 -12.94
C LYS A 107 -0.93 13.06 -13.82
N ALA A 108 -0.27 11.94 -13.60
CA ALA A 108 -0.50 10.73 -14.37
C ALA A 108 -1.82 10.06 -13.97
N VAL A 109 -2.62 9.62 -14.92
CA VAL A 109 -3.86 8.85 -14.65
C VAL A 109 -3.60 7.53 -13.93
N HIS A 110 -2.35 7.07 -13.93
CA HIS A 110 -1.84 5.89 -13.27
C HIS A 110 -0.93 6.21 -12.07
N SER A 111 -1.12 7.36 -11.44
CA SER A 111 -0.37 7.77 -10.24
C SER A 111 -0.89 7.04 -9.00
N SER A 112 -0.01 6.36 -8.27
CA SER A 112 -0.34 5.76 -6.96
C SER A 112 -0.68 6.84 -5.93
N SER A 113 0.07 7.95 -5.90
CA SER A 113 -0.26 9.11 -5.05
C SER A 113 -1.63 9.70 -5.42
N GLY A 114 -1.94 9.78 -6.73
CA GLY A 114 -3.25 10.23 -7.20
C GLY A 114 -4.39 9.29 -6.79
N LEU A 115 -4.21 7.97 -6.89
CA LEU A 115 -5.17 6.98 -6.38
C LEU A 115 -5.35 7.14 -4.87
N CYS A 116 -4.25 7.23 -4.13
CA CYS A 116 -4.25 7.36 -2.68
C CYS A 116 -4.99 8.61 -2.21
N VAL A 117 -4.70 9.77 -2.81
CA VAL A 117 -5.39 11.03 -2.52
C VAL A 117 -6.86 10.96 -2.90
N ASN A 118 -7.20 10.45 -4.07
CA ASN A 118 -8.59 10.27 -4.49
C ASN A 118 -9.36 9.34 -3.53
N CYS A 119 -8.71 8.35 -2.96
CA CYS A 119 -9.33 7.38 -2.06
C CYS A 119 -9.52 7.96 -0.64
N PHE A 120 -8.52 8.62 -0.08
CA PHE A 120 -8.48 8.96 1.34
C PHE A 120 -8.77 10.42 1.67
N SER A 121 -8.53 11.38 0.76
CA SER A 121 -8.65 12.80 1.12
C SER A 121 -10.05 13.25 1.56
N PRO A 122 -11.17 12.70 1.05
CA PRO A 122 -12.50 13.07 1.51
C PRO A 122 -12.73 12.80 3.01
N PHE A 123 -12.04 11.80 3.57
CA PHE A 123 -12.13 11.49 5.00
C PHE A 123 -11.51 12.56 5.91
N ARG A 124 -10.69 13.48 5.39
CA ARG A 124 -10.24 14.62 6.21
C ARG A 124 -11.36 15.48 6.75
N ARG A 125 -12.47 15.54 6.02
CA ARG A 125 -13.67 16.27 6.43
C ARG A 125 -14.63 15.42 7.28
N SER A 126 -14.40 14.10 7.32
CA SER A 126 -15.22 13.16 8.08
C SER A 126 -14.37 11.98 8.57
N ILE A 127 -13.33 12.28 9.36
CA ILE A 127 -12.34 11.28 9.80
C ILE A 127 -12.98 10.14 10.61
N SER A 128 -14.06 10.43 11.35
CA SER A 128 -14.81 9.44 12.11
C SER A 128 -15.53 8.39 11.25
N SER A 129 -15.70 8.67 9.95
CA SER A 129 -16.25 7.70 8.99
C SER A 129 -15.17 6.76 8.41
N LEU A 130 -13.89 7.03 8.68
CA LEU A 130 -12.81 6.20 8.19
C LEU A 130 -12.62 4.99 9.11
N SER A 131 -12.78 3.81 8.56
CA SER A 131 -12.49 2.54 9.22
C SER A 131 -11.59 1.68 8.35
N LEU A 132 -10.71 0.91 8.97
CA LEU A 132 -9.86 -0.07 8.32
C LEU A 132 -9.91 -1.39 9.07
N PRO A 133 -9.77 -2.55 8.39
CA PRO A 133 -9.58 -3.83 9.08
C PRO A 133 -8.32 -3.85 9.96
N ALA A 134 -7.35 -2.97 9.65
CA ALA A 134 -6.05 -2.90 10.33
C ALA A 134 -6.03 -1.97 11.56
N GLY A 135 -7.12 -1.29 11.91
CA GLY A 135 -7.17 -0.39 13.08
C GLY A 135 -8.21 0.71 12.97
N GLY A 136 -8.30 1.53 14.01
CA GLY A 136 -9.23 2.67 14.20
C GLY A 136 -9.84 2.65 15.61
N PRO A 137 -10.64 3.66 15.98
CA PRO A 137 -10.94 4.86 15.22
C PRO A 137 -9.76 5.83 15.08
N PHE A 138 -9.75 6.62 14.02
CA PHE A 138 -8.70 7.59 13.72
C PHE A 138 -9.16 9.02 14.03
N GLY A 139 -8.22 9.86 14.48
CA GLY A 139 -8.43 11.29 14.72
C GLY A 139 -7.69 12.18 13.71
N ARG A 140 -6.73 11.62 12.98
CA ARG A 140 -5.90 12.36 12.04
C ARG A 140 -5.52 11.51 10.83
N LEU A 141 -5.51 12.16 9.66
CA LEU A 141 -5.01 11.63 8.39
C LEU A 141 -3.96 12.60 7.83
N GLN A 142 -2.81 12.08 7.41
CA GLN A 142 -1.74 12.85 6.76
C GLN A 142 -1.26 12.10 5.53
N PHE A 143 -0.95 12.83 4.45
CA PHE A 143 -0.28 12.29 3.26
C PHE A 143 1.22 12.53 3.33
N GLU A 144 2.00 11.73 2.59
CA GLU A 144 3.46 11.86 2.43
C GLU A 144 4.20 12.06 3.77
N ARG A 145 3.78 11.31 4.79
CA ARG A 145 4.34 11.44 6.13
C ARG A 145 5.73 10.83 6.21
N LYS A 146 6.74 11.67 6.48
CA LYS A 146 8.10 11.22 6.75
C LYS A 146 8.18 10.52 8.10
N CYS A 147 8.70 9.29 8.09
CA CYS A 147 8.98 8.50 9.28
C CYS A 147 10.48 8.17 9.32
N PRO A 148 11.31 8.98 10.01
CA PRO A 148 12.74 8.73 10.12
C PRO A 148 13.02 7.35 10.73
N THR A 149 13.96 6.62 10.15
CA THR A 149 14.36 5.29 10.64
C THR A 149 15.31 5.34 11.84
N GLY A 150 15.80 6.54 12.21
CA GLY A 150 16.83 6.72 13.23
C GLY A 150 18.25 6.39 12.74
N LEU A 151 18.43 5.97 11.49
CA LEU A 151 19.72 5.67 10.89
C LEU A 151 20.47 6.93 10.47
N ARG A 152 21.79 6.94 10.67
CA ARG A 152 22.65 8.04 10.22
C ARG A 152 22.78 8.04 8.70
N GLY A 153 22.49 9.18 8.05
CA GLY A 153 22.67 9.37 6.61
C GLY A 153 21.61 8.71 5.70
N GLY A 154 20.59 8.09 6.25
CA GLY A 154 19.46 7.57 5.49
C GLY A 154 18.40 8.64 5.20
N ARG A 155 17.77 8.60 4.02
CA ARG A 155 16.54 9.37 3.80
C ARG A 155 15.39 8.73 4.58
N ALA A 156 14.59 9.56 5.26
CA ALA A 156 13.36 9.10 5.87
C ALA A 156 12.41 8.61 4.77
N PRO A 157 11.84 7.40 4.87
CA PRO A 157 10.80 6.98 3.95
C PRO A 157 9.54 7.81 4.16
N ASN A 158 8.86 8.15 3.07
CA ASN A 158 7.57 8.81 3.08
C ASN A 158 6.48 7.74 2.94
N LEU A 159 5.57 7.68 3.90
CA LEU A 159 4.35 6.89 3.80
C LEU A 159 3.31 7.66 2.98
N ASP A 160 2.65 6.99 2.06
CA ASP A 160 1.60 7.62 1.25
C ASP A 160 0.46 8.17 2.13
N VAL A 161 0.04 7.42 3.17
CA VAL A 161 -0.89 7.89 4.19
C VAL A 161 -0.43 7.46 5.57
N LEU A 162 -0.60 8.36 6.53
CA LEU A 162 -0.54 8.04 7.96
C LEU A 162 -1.90 8.33 8.60
N LEU A 163 -2.44 7.34 9.29
CA LEU A 163 -3.64 7.43 10.11
C LEU A 163 -3.24 7.32 11.57
N ASP A 164 -3.59 8.33 12.35
CA ASP A 164 -3.25 8.42 13.76
C ASP A 164 -4.54 8.42 14.60
N GLY A 165 -4.69 7.42 15.46
CA GLY A 165 -5.77 7.26 16.40
C GLY A 165 -5.27 7.25 17.84
N LEU A 166 -6.18 7.24 18.82
CA LEU A 166 -5.79 7.18 20.23
C LEU A 166 -5.09 5.86 20.59
N GLU A 167 -5.59 4.76 20.06
CA GLU A 167 -5.14 3.41 20.43
C GLU A 167 -4.11 2.83 19.44
N SER A 168 -4.11 3.27 18.19
CA SER A 168 -3.25 2.71 17.15
C SER A 168 -2.85 3.72 16.10
N VAL A 169 -1.74 3.42 15.42
CA VAL A 169 -1.26 4.14 14.23
C VAL A 169 -1.25 3.17 13.05
N VAL A 170 -1.72 3.61 11.89
CA VAL A 170 -1.61 2.84 10.65
C VAL A 170 -0.86 3.66 9.61
N GLY A 171 0.30 3.15 9.19
CA GLY A 171 1.02 3.69 8.03
C GLY A 171 0.64 2.91 6.79
N ILE A 172 0.30 3.60 5.71
CA ILE A 172 -0.14 2.98 4.45
C ILE A 172 0.90 3.23 3.37
N GLU A 173 1.32 2.16 2.71
CA GLU A 173 2.05 2.17 1.44
C GLU A 173 1.10 1.76 0.33
N SER A 174 0.98 2.60 -0.69
CA SER A 174 0.02 2.48 -1.80
C SER A 174 0.70 2.16 -3.12
N LYS A 175 0.20 1.19 -3.86
CA LYS A 175 0.69 0.85 -5.21
C LYS A 175 -0.45 0.77 -6.20
N LEU A 176 -0.28 1.40 -7.36
CA LEU A 176 -1.24 1.30 -8.47
C LEU A 176 -0.73 0.33 -9.55
N THR A 177 0.36 0.64 -10.22
CA THR A 177 0.92 -0.21 -11.28
C THR A 177 2.39 -0.58 -11.06
N GLU A 178 2.99 -0.10 -10.00
CA GLU A 178 4.41 -0.28 -9.69
C GLU A 178 4.74 -1.76 -9.46
N HIS A 179 3.87 -2.48 -8.77
CA HIS A 179 4.00 -3.91 -8.50
C HIS A 179 3.81 -4.80 -9.74
N LEU A 180 3.47 -4.24 -10.91
CA LEU A 180 3.46 -4.95 -12.18
C LEU A 180 4.83 -4.96 -12.86
N GLY A 181 5.84 -4.33 -12.27
CA GLY A 181 7.24 -4.38 -12.67
C GLY A 181 8.06 -5.24 -11.71
N LYS A 182 9.16 -5.81 -12.21
CA LYS A 182 10.09 -6.56 -11.35
C LYS A 182 10.86 -5.61 -10.42
N HIS A 183 11.00 -6.01 -9.17
CA HIS A 183 11.76 -5.32 -8.15
C HIS A 183 13.04 -6.09 -7.82
N ARG A 184 14.07 -5.36 -7.40
CA ARG A 184 15.27 -5.88 -6.81
C ARG A 184 15.53 -5.15 -5.52
N ALA A 185 15.69 -5.86 -4.42
CA ALA A 185 15.91 -5.27 -3.12
C ALA A 185 17.25 -4.50 -3.07
N GLY A 186 17.21 -3.33 -2.41
CA GLY A 186 18.41 -2.52 -2.21
C GLY A 186 18.33 -1.74 -0.89
N PHE A 187 19.42 -1.82 -0.12
CA PHE A 187 19.58 -1.10 1.14
C PHE A 187 20.87 -0.28 1.09
N SER A 188 20.80 0.96 1.58
CA SER A 188 22.00 1.77 1.73
C SER A 188 22.90 1.21 2.85
N PRO A 189 24.22 1.54 2.88
CA PRO A 189 25.13 1.08 3.93
C PRO A 189 24.67 1.43 5.36
N ALA A 190 23.89 2.50 5.53
CA ALA A 190 23.33 2.88 6.82
C ALA A 190 22.48 1.77 7.47
N TYR A 191 21.82 0.91 6.67
CA TYR A 191 21.05 -0.20 7.18
C TYR A 191 21.90 -1.33 7.79
N ALA A 192 23.17 -1.44 7.40
CA ALA A 192 24.09 -2.41 7.98
C ALA A 192 24.43 -2.09 9.45
N GLU A 193 24.33 -0.82 9.88
CA GLU A 193 24.58 -0.41 11.27
C GLU A 193 23.57 -0.96 12.25
N GLN A 194 22.34 -1.27 11.80
CA GLN A 194 21.28 -1.86 12.64
C GLN A 194 21.57 -3.30 13.04
N ILE A 195 22.52 -3.96 12.39
CA ILE A 195 22.92 -5.35 12.72
C ILE A 195 23.45 -5.49 14.16
N ARG A 196 23.84 -4.36 14.78
CA ARG A 196 24.47 -4.32 16.12
C ARG A 196 23.47 -4.20 17.27
N ASP A 197 22.18 -3.96 16.98
CA ASP A 197 21.18 -3.64 18.00
C ASP A 197 20.31 -4.86 18.38
N THR A 198 19.60 -4.74 19.53
CA THR A 198 18.65 -5.70 20.11
C THR A 198 17.50 -6.10 19.20
N ARG A 199 17.34 -5.44 18.08
CA ARG A 199 16.33 -5.66 17.03
C ARG A 199 16.51 -6.95 16.22
N ARG A 200 17.54 -7.75 16.49
CA ARG A 200 17.85 -8.99 15.74
C ARG A 200 16.72 -10.02 15.72
N GLN A 201 15.77 -9.95 16.64
CA GLN A 201 14.62 -10.83 16.69
C GLN A 201 13.41 -10.31 15.91
N ASN A 202 13.46 -9.07 15.38
CA ASN A 202 12.39 -8.52 14.58
C ASN A 202 12.40 -9.14 13.17
N GLY A 203 11.26 -9.66 12.72
CA GLY A 203 11.12 -10.32 11.41
C GLY A 203 11.50 -9.42 10.23
N TYR A 204 11.23 -8.12 10.30
CA TYR A 204 11.66 -7.17 9.26
C TYR A 204 13.18 -7.08 9.15
N PHE A 205 13.87 -7.16 10.28
CA PHE A 205 15.33 -7.17 10.28
C PHE A 205 15.90 -8.45 9.68
N GLN A 206 15.33 -9.60 10.05
CA GLN A 206 15.73 -10.90 9.51
C GLN A 206 15.47 -10.96 8.00
N GLU A 207 14.34 -10.40 7.55
CA GLU A 207 14.00 -10.37 6.14
C GLU A 207 14.89 -9.39 5.36
N MET A 208 15.31 -8.27 5.98
CA MET A 208 16.32 -7.37 5.40
C MET A 208 17.64 -8.10 5.16
N GLN A 209 18.13 -8.88 6.14
CA GLN A 209 19.37 -9.66 5.99
C GLN A 209 19.25 -10.66 4.85
N ARG A 210 18.14 -11.40 4.76
CA ARG A 210 17.86 -12.30 3.63
C ARG A 210 17.92 -11.58 2.31
N LEU A 211 17.29 -10.42 2.17
CA LEU A 211 17.27 -9.65 0.94
C LEU A 211 18.61 -9.00 0.59
N GLN A 212 19.53 -8.85 1.53
CA GLN A 212 20.92 -8.46 1.25
C GLN A 212 21.70 -9.60 0.58
N GLU A 213 21.38 -10.84 0.93
CA GLU A 213 21.99 -12.05 0.34
C GLU A 213 21.28 -12.46 -0.95
N GLU A 214 19.94 -12.40 -0.97
CA GLU A 214 19.07 -12.78 -2.07
C GLU A 214 18.20 -11.59 -2.55
N PRO A 215 18.77 -10.59 -3.24
CA PRO A 215 18.05 -9.34 -3.56
C PRO A 215 16.88 -9.51 -4.54
N ASP A 216 16.81 -10.63 -5.25
CA ASP A 216 15.75 -10.97 -6.20
C ASP A 216 14.72 -11.96 -5.61
N HIS A 217 14.71 -12.15 -4.27
CA HIS A 217 13.82 -13.10 -3.58
C HIS A 217 12.33 -12.78 -3.77
N TYR A 218 11.98 -11.48 -3.84
CA TYR A 218 10.67 -10.97 -4.24
C TYR A 218 10.80 -10.23 -5.56
N LEU A 219 10.07 -10.69 -6.57
CA LEU A 219 10.12 -10.07 -7.90
C LEU A 219 9.03 -9.01 -8.08
N TRP A 220 7.86 -9.24 -7.47
CA TRP A 220 6.68 -8.41 -7.66
C TRP A 220 6.35 -7.54 -6.44
N LEU A 221 6.91 -7.86 -5.28
CA LEU A 221 6.76 -7.09 -4.05
C LEU A 221 8.03 -6.27 -3.78
N ASP A 222 7.91 -4.95 -3.66
CA ASP A 222 9.01 -4.11 -3.14
C ASP A 222 9.14 -4.29 -1.63
N ALA A 223 9.60 -5.47 -1.21
CA ALA A 223 9.78 -5.81 0.19
C ALA A 223 10.81 -4.90 0.88
N ALA A 224 11.83 -4.43 0.15
CA ALA A 224 12.82 -3.51 0.70
C ALA A 224 12.20 -2.16 1.10
N GLN A 225 11.25 -1.65 0.32
CA GLN A 225 10.51 -0.43 0.66
C GLN A 225 9.64 -0.66 1.92
N LEU A 226 8.92 -1.77 2.00
CA LEU A 226 8.09 -2.11 3.17
C LEU A 226 8.93 -2.23 4.45
N ILE A 227 10.11 -2.83 4.39
CA ILE A 227 11.05 -2.92 5.52
C ILE A 227 11.50 -1.52 5.97
N LYS A 228 11.84 -0.63 5.04
CA LYS A 228 12.23 0.75 5.35
C LYS A 228 11.09 1.51 6.04
N HIS A 229 9.85 1.35 5.56
CA HIS A 229 8.66 1.91 6.21
C HIS A 229 8.44 1.35 7.60
N ALA A 230 8.59 0.03 7.78
CA ALA A 230 8.46 -0.60 9.09
C ALA A 230 9.46 -0.03 10.09
N PHE A 231 10.72 0.13 9.72
CA PHE A 231 11.73 0.75 10.59
C PHE A 231 11.43 2.21 10.91
N GLY A 232 10.94 2.97 9.92
CA GLY A 232 10.52 4.36 10.13
C GLY A 232 9.34 4.48 11.08
N LEU A 233 8.34 3.63 10.93
CA LEU A 233 7.16 3.59 11.80
C LEU A 233 7.54 3.18 13.23
N GLU A 234 8.31 2.11 13.40
CA GLU A 234 8.76 1.63 14.71
C GLU A 234 9.56 2.71 15.46
N HIS A 235 10.47 3.39 14.75
CA HIS A 235 11.28 4.46 15.36
C HIS A 235 10.42 5.68 15.74
N THR A 236 9.51 6.09 14.85
CA THR A 236 8.71 7.32 15.03
C THR A 236 7.60 7.15 16.08
N TYR A 237 7.00 5.97 16.17
CA TYR A 237 5.85 5.66 17.02
C TYR A 237 6.16 4.61 18.08
N SER A 238 7.40 4.57 18.57
CA SER A 238 7.85 3.64 19.61
C SER A 238 6.90 3.65 20.81
N GLY A 239 6.54 2.45 21.31
CA GLY A 239 5.66 2.28 22.46
C GLY A 239 4.16 2.37 22.16
N ARG A 240 3.76 2.53 20.90
CA ARG A 240 2.35 2.50 20.46
C ARG A 240 2.07 1.25 19.60
N PRO A 241 0.85 0.73 19.58
CA PRO A 241 0.44 -0.24 18.56
C PRO A 241 0.50 0.41 17.17
N VAL A 242 1.31 -0.16 16.29
CA VAL A 242 1.53 0.36 14.93
C VAL A 242 1.32 -0.76 13.92
N THR A 243 0.66 -0.45 12.81
CA THR A 243 0.49 -1.36 11.68
C THR A 243 0.99 -0.70 10.40
N LEU A 244 1.77 -1.42 9.62
CA LEU A 244 2.09 -1.10 8.24
C LEU A 244 1.06 -1.81 7.35
N LEU A 245 0.22 -1.03 6.68
CA LEU A 245 -0.77 -1.53 5.72
C LEU A 245 -0.24 -1.33 4.30
N TYR A 246 -0.10 -2.42 3.56
CA TYR A 246 0.22 -2.41 2.15
C TYR A 246 -1.07 -2.46 1.33
N LEU A 247 -1.40 -1.38 0.62
CA LEU A 247 -2.53 -1.30 -0.30
C LEU A 247 -2.04 -1.38 -1.73
N PHE A 248 -2.57 -2.31 -2.50
CA PHE A 248 -2.22 -2.46 -3.89
C PHE A 248 -3.46 -2.54 -4.79
N TRP A 249 -3.31 -2.03 -5.99
CA TRP A 249 -4.38 -2.09 -6.97
C TRP A 249 -4.42 -3.45 -7.66
N GLU A 250 -5.63 -3.88 -7.97
CA GLU A 250 -5.91 -4.98 -8.90
C GLU A 250 -7.04 -4.60 -9.85
N PRO A 251 -7.02 -5.11 -11.11
CA PRO A 251 -8.12 -4.92 -12.04
C PRO A 251 -9.35 -5.72 -11.63
N ALA A 252 -10.48 -5.49 -12.31
CA ALA A 252 -11.70 -6.28 -12.10
C ALA A 252 -11.55 -7.75 -12.49
N ASN A 253 -10.52 -8.09 -13.27
CA ASN A 253 -10.26 -9.46 -13.79
C ASN A 253 -8.82 -9.94 -13.48
N PRO A 254 -8.35 -9.93 -12.20
CA PRO A 254 -6.95 -10.24 -11.87
C PRO A 254 -6.55 -11.67 -12.25
N ALA A 255 -7.49 -12.61 -12.30
CA ALA A 255 -7.22 -13.99 -12.67
C ALA A 255 -6.76 -14.18 -14.13
N THR A 256 -6.88 -13.16 -14.97
CA THR A 256 -6.45 -13.21 -16.37
C THR A 256 -4.92 -13.08 -16.56
N SER A 257 -4.19 -12.74 -15.49
CA SER A 257 -2.73 -12.65 -15.54
C SER A 257 -2.07 -13.27 -14.31
N PRO A 258 -1.06 -14.12 -14.49
CA PRO A 258 -0.36 -14.79 -13.39
C PRO A 258 0.41 -13.81 -12.48
N VAL A 259 0.70 -12.59 -12.95
CA VAL A 259 1.43 -11.57 -12.17
C VAL A 259 0.70 -11.21 -10.88
N PHE A 260 -0.63 -11.08 -10.91
CA PHE A 260 -1.41 -10.75 -9.70
C PHE A 260 -1.37 -11.89 -8.67
N ALA A 261 -1.49 -13.13 -9.12
CA ALA A 261 -1.38 -14.29 -8.24
C ALA A 261 0.04 -14.42 -7.65
N ALA A 262 1.08 -14.16 -8.45
CA ALA A 262 2.47 -14.16 -8.00
C ALA A 262 2.72 -13.07 -6.96
N HIS A 263 2.24 -11.84 -7.22
CA HIS A 263 2.33 -10.72 -6.27
C HIS A 263 1.62 -11.03 -4.94
N ARG A 264 0.41 -11.59 -4.97
CA ARG A 264 -0.30 -12.01 -3.75
C ARG A 264 0.46 -13.11 -3.00
N THR A 265 1.06 -14.06 -3.70
CA THR A 265 1.88 -15.12 -3.08
C THR A 265 3.11 -14.54 -2.40
N GLU A 266 3.81 -13.60 -3.01
CA GLU A 266 4.96 -12.92 -2.41
C GLU A 266 4.55 -12.07 -1.21
N THR A 267 3.42 -11.36 -1.30
CA THR A 267 2.85 -10.56 -0.20
C THR A 267 2.49 -11.44 1.00
N ALA A 268 1.87 -12.59 0.77
CA ALA A 268 1.55 -13.56 1.83
C ALA A 268 2.82 -14.14 2.48
N ARG A 269 3.83 -14.48 1.67
CA ARG A 269 5.14 -14.95 2.16
C ARG A 269 5.82 -13.89 3.03
N PHE A 270 5.82 -12.64 2.60
CA PHE A 270 6.36 -11.53 3.39
C PHE A 270 5.62 -11.37 4.72
N ALA A 271 4.28 -11.41 4.70
CA ALA A 271 3.45 -11.34 5.91
C ALA A 271 3.79 -12.44 6.92
N GLU A 272 3.97 -13.69 6.45
CA GLU A 272 4.40 -14.81 7.29
C GLU A 272 5.77 -14.57 7.93
N ARG A 273 6.73 -14.01 7.16
CA ARG A 273 8.09 -13.74 7.63
C ARG A 273 8.16 -12.67 8.71
N VAL A 274 7.30 -11.66 8.64
CA VAL A 274 7.29 -10.56 9.60
C VAL A 274 6.21 -10.72 10.69
N GLN A 275 5.53 -11.86 10.71
CA GLN A 275 4.49 -12.15 11.71
C GLN A 275 5.00 -11.99 13.13
N GLY A 276 4.22 -11.35 14.00
CA GLY A 276 4.57 -11.11 15.40
C GLY A 276 5.60 -9.99 15.60
N SER A 277 6.05 -9.32 14.54
CA SER A 277 6.95 -8.16 14.62
C SER A 277 6.20 -6.86 14.87
N SER A 278 6.91 -5.84 15.33
CA SER A 278 6.44 -4.45 15.34
C SER A 278 7.18 -3.65 14.25
N PRO A 279 6.45 -2.86 13.46
CA PRO A 279 4.98 -2.76 13.36
C PRO A 279 4.35 -4.07 12.89
N GLY A 280 3.05 -4.28 13.21
CA GLY A 280 2.26 -5.34 12.58
C GLY A 280 2.18 -5.10 11.06
N PHE A 281 2.03 -6.17 10.28
CA PHE A 281 1.87 -6.07 8.82
C PHE A 281 0.48 -6.54 8.40
N ALA A 282 -0.15 -5.76 7.54
CA ALA A 282 -1.39 -6.13 6.85
C ALA A 282 -1.28 -5.76 5.37
N ALA A 283 -1.97 -6.52 4.52
CA ALA A 283 -2.03 -6.24 3.09
C ALA A 283 -3.42 -6.52 2.54
N MET A 284 -3.88 -5.68 1.62
CA MET A 284 -5.13 -5.88 0.90
C MET A 284 -5.13 -5.09 -0.40
N SER A 285 -5.99 -5.50 -1.33
CA SER A 285 -6.19 -4.72 -2.55
C SER A 285 -7.16 -3.56 -2.33
N TYR A 286 -7.10 -2.54 -3.18
CA TYR A 286 -8.07 -1.45 -3.19
C TYR A 286 -9.51 -1.92 -3.42
N PRO A 287 -9.81 -2.87 -4.33
CA PRO A 287 -11.16 -3.42 -4.45
C PRO A 287 -11.67 -4.10 -3.17
N GLU A 288 -10.80 -4.80 -2.42
CA GLU A 288 -11.15 -5.37 -1.12
C GLU A 288 -11.47 -4.29 -0.08
N LEU A 289 -10.68 -3.21 -0.04
CA LEU A 289 -10.93 -2.06 0.83
C LEU A 289 -12.26 -1.38 0.50
N TRP A 290 -12.55 -1.14 -0.78
CA TRP A 290 -13.81 -0.52 -1.20
C TRP A 290 -15.01 -1.43 -0.88
N THR A 291 -14.88 -2.73 -1.07
CA THR A 291 -15.90 -3.71 -0.65
C THR A 291 -16.13 -3.67 0.86
N PHE A 292 -15.07 -3.56 1.67
CA PHE A 292 -15.19 -3.40 3.12
C PHE A 292 -15.91 -2.10 3.48
N TRP A 293 -15.57 -0.97 2.88
CA TRP A 293 -16.23 0.30 3.14
C TRP A 293 -17.70 0.30 2.74
N ARG A 294 -18.09 -0.36 1.65
CA ARG A 294 -19.50 -0.44 1.21
C ARG A 294 -20.42 -1.08 2.23
N GLN A 295 -19.91 -1.91 3.14
CA GLN A 295 -20.74 -2.58 4.15
C GLN A 295 -21.37 -1.59 5.15
N THR A 296 -20.70 -0.47 5.42
CA THR A 296 -21.13 0.54 6.43
C THR A 296 -21.05 1.97 5.90
N ALA A 297 -20.93 2.16 4.59
CA ALA A 297 -20.73 3.47 3.98
C ALA A 297 -21.93 4.40 4.19
N PRO A 298 -21.73 5.62 4.71
CA PRO A 298 -22.74 6.66 4.59
C PRO A 298 -22.92 7.05 3.11
N LEU A 299 -24.03 7.74 2.80
CA LEU A 299 -24.42 8.03 1.41
C LEU A 299 -23.28 8.69 0.60
N TRP A 300 -22.61 9.71 1.16
CA TRP A 300 -21.52 10.40 0.47
C TRP A 300 -20.35 9.45 0.11
N LEU A 301 -20.06 8.48 0.97
CA LEU A 301 -18.99 7.50 0.71
C LEU A 301 -19.42 6.48 -0.35
N SER A 302 -20.69 6.06 -0.33
CA SER A 302 -21.23 5.18 -1.38
C SER A 302 -21.09 5.82 -2.78
N GLU A 303 -21.51 7.07 -2.93
CA GLU A 303 -21.38 7.83 -4.17
C GLU A 303 -19.91 8.02 -4.59
N HIS A 304 -19.05 8.25 -3.60
CA HIS A 304 -17.61 8.37 -3.86
C HIS A 304 -16.99 7.05 -4.32
N LEU A 305 -17.38 5.93 -3.71
CA LEU A 305 -16.95 4.59 -4.12
C LEU A 305 -17.39 4.26 -5.55
N ASP A 306 -18.57 4.67 -5.97
CA ASP A 306 -19.01 4.53 -7.38
C ASP A 306 -18.08 5.26 -8.33
N THR A 307 -17.61 6.46 -7.96
CA THR A 307 -16.66 7.22 -8.80
C THR A 307 -15.25 6.63 -8.79
N LEU A 308 -14.79 6.08 -7.65
CA LEU A 308 -13.52 5.37 -7.52
C LEU A 308 -13.50 4.10 -8.38
N GLU A 309 -14.54 3.27 -8.26
CA GLU A 309 -14.65 2.03 -9.03
C GLU A 309 -14.75 2.30 -10.52
N ALA A 310 -15.56 3.27 -10.95
CA ALA A 310 -15.65 3.67 -12.35
C ALA A 310 -14.31 4.16 -12.93
N ARG A 311 -13.41 4.72 -12.09
CA ARG A 311 -12.08 5.17 -12.48
C ARG A 311 -11.03 4.07 -12.48
N TYR A 312 -11.03 3.24 -11.44
CA TYR A 312 -9.89 2.37 -11.13
C TYR A 312 -10.21 0.87 -11.19
N LEU A 313 -11.48 0.44 -11.09
CA LEU A 313 -11.86 -0.97 -11.20
C LEU A 313 -12.10 -1.32 -12.67
N VAL A 314 -11.02 -1.34 -13.44
CA VAL A 314 -11.03 -1.61 -14.88
C VAL A 314 -10.73 -3.07 -15.18
N GLN A 315 -11.17 -3.56 -16.35
CA GLN A 315 -10.70 -4.83 -16.91
C GLN A 315 -9.46 -4.59 -17.76
N ILE A 316 -8.53 -5.54 -17.74
CA ILE A 316 -7.28 -5.48 -18.51
C ILE A 316 -7.01 -6.75 -19.26
#